data_a197efa2fd600a2d39a04915beed6c48
#
_entry.id   a197efa2fd600a2d39a04915beed6c48
#
_cell.length_a   1.000
_cell.length_b   1.000
_cell.length_c   1.000
_cell.angle_alpha   90.00
_cell.angle_beta   90.00
_cell.angle_gamma   90.00
#
_symmetry.space_group_name_H-M   'P 1'
#
loop_
_entity.id
_entity.type
_entity.pdbx_description
1 polymer ?
#
loop_
_entity_poly.entity_id
_entity_poly.type
_entity_poly.pdbx_seq_one_letter_code
_entity_poly.pdbx_strand_id
1 'polypeptide(L)'
;MTPVDPFDLPEWLGTAEVTWRALRTERGGHLILGVLAGAGAELPCNLLAVDQAWPHAVASAEVRERVHLTWRNGEVELVELDGDLTLLTPGAGFSSSRVMVVLERFTRAVGARADRYVAAIRLGALAADE
;
A
#
# COMPACT_ATOMS: atom_id res chain seq x y z
N MET A 1 10.46 -3.09 10.59
CA MET A 1 9.92 -2.15 9.58
C MET A 1 10.52 -0.79 9.77
N THR A 2 10.99 -0.20 8.69
CA THR A 2 11.63 1.12 8.72
C THR A 2 10.69 2.15 8.08
N PRO A 3 10.38 3.27 8.76
CA PRO A 3 9.59 4.33 8.15
C PRO A 3 10.25 4.87 6.89
N VAL A 4 9.43 5.20 5.88
CA VAL A 4 9.90 5.79 4.63
C VAL A 4 9.34 7.20 4.52
N ASP A 5 10.23 8.16 4.25
CA ASP A 5 9.85 9.53 3.97
C ASP A 5 9.40 9.61 2.49
N PRO A 6 8.22 10.16 2.19
CA PRO A 6 7.77 10.32 0.80
C PRO A 6 8.76 11.09 -0.07
N PHE A 7 9.54 12.00 0.49
CA PHE A 7 10.55 12.76 -0.25
C PHE A 7 11.73 11.91 -0.70
N ASP A 8 11.94 10.74 -0.09
CA ASP A 8 13.00 9.80 -0.49
C ASP A 8 12.56 8.87 -1.62
N LEU A 9 11.30 8.92 -2.01
CA LEU A 9 10.77 8.12 -3.10
C LEU A 9 11.15 8.75 -4.46
N PRO A 10 11.20 7.93 -5.54
CA PRO A 10 11.51 8.45 -6.87
C PRO A 10 10.56 9.57 -7.30
N GLU A 11 11.10 10.61 -7.89
CA GLU A 11 10.34 11.80 -8.31
C GLU A 11 9.24 11.48 -9.32
N TRP A 12 9.43 10.45 -10.14
CA TRP A 12 8.43 10.09 -11.14
C TRP A 12 7.09 9.66 -10.52
N LEU A 13 7.07 9.23 -9.27
CA LEU A 13 5.81 8.92 -8.58
C LEU A 13 4.91 10.15 -8.45
N GLY A 14 5.47 11.35 -8.35
CA GLY A 14 4.72 12.59 -8.25
C GLY A 14 4.45 13.30 -9.57
N THR A 15 5.18 12.96 -10.63
CA THR A 15 5.15 13.71 -11.90
C THR A 15 4.72 12.90 -13.10
N ALA A 16 4.95 11.59 -13.13
CA ALA A 16 4.60 10.74 -14.24
C ALA A 16 3.18 10.16 -14.07
N GLU A 17 2.65 9.58 -15.15
CA GLU A 17 1.52 8.69 -15.06
C GLU A 17 1.99 7.37 -14.43
N VAL A 18 1.34 6.94 -13.35
CA VAL A 18 1.77 5.78 -12.57
C VAL A 18 0.69 4.70 -12.61
N THR A 19 1.10 3.48 -12.88
CA THR A 19 0.24 2.30 -12.81
C THR A 19 0.69 1.44 -11.65
N TRP A 20 -0.24 1.10 -10.76
CA TRP A 20 -0.01 0.06 -9.75
C TRP A 20 -0.65 -1.24 -10.20
N ARG A 21 0.11 -2.33 -10.17
CA ARG A 21 -0.36 -3.64 -10.58
C ARG A 21 -0.19 -4.63 -9.44
N ALA A 22 -1.29 -5.28 -9.06
CA ALA A 22 -1.25 -6.37 -8.09
C ALA A 22 -0.61 -7.60 -8.76
N LEU A 23 0.32 -8.23 -8.06
CA LEU A 23 0.96 -9.47 -8.49
C LEU A 23 0.28 -10.69 -7.88
N ARG A 24 0.11 -10.68 -6.56
CA ARG A 24 -0.55 -11.76 -5.82
C ARG A 24 -0.92 -11.33 -4.41
N THR A 25 -1.86 -12.05 -3.81
CA THR A 25 -2.19 -11.91 -2.41
C THR A 25 -1.50 -13.00 -1.59
N GLU A 26 -1.14 -12.66 -0.37
CA GLU A 26 -0.54 -13.58 0.59
C GLU A 26 -1.14 -13.36 1.98
N ARG A 27 -0.82 -14.26 2.90
CA ARG A 27 -1.17 -14.15 4.33
C ARG A 27 -2.68 -13.93 4.55
N GLY A 28 -3.49 -14.76 3.86
CA GLY A 28 -4.94 -14.70 4.03
C GLY A 28 -5.58 -13.41 3.54
N GLY A 29 -4.98 -12.76 2.53
CA GLY A 29 -5.50 -11.50 1.99
C GLY A 29 -5.03 -10.24 2.72
N HIS A 30 -4.17 -10.40 3.74
CA HIS A 30 -3.64 -9.25 4.48
C HIS A 30 -2.49 -8.56 3.76
N LEU A 31 -1.81 -9.25 2.87
CA LEU A 31 -0.69 -8.71 2.09
C LEU A 31 -0.97 -8.86 0.60
N ILE A 32 -0.83 -7.75 -0.13
CA ILE A 32 -0.85 -7.77 -1.59
C ILE A 32 0.52 -7.32 -2.07
N LEU A 33 1.20 -8.20 -2.79
CA LEU A 33 2.43 -7.83 -3.47
C LEU A 33 2.06 -7.13 -4.77
N GLY A 34 2.69 -5.98 -5.00
CA GLY A 34 2.41 -5.18 -6.18
C GLY A 34 3.62 -4.41 -6.67
N VAL A 35 3.46 -3.73 -7.77
CA VAL A 35 4.51 -2.91 -8.38
C VAL A 35 3.92 -1.62 -8.92
N LEU A 36 4.63 -0.52 -8.67
CA LEU A 36 4.38 0.76 -9.31
C LEU A 36 5.25 0.87 -10.56
N ALA A 37 4.69 1.35 -11.64
CA ALA A 37 5.40 1.56 -12.89
C ALA A 37 5.07 2.92 -13.47
N GLY A 38 6.09 3.61 -13.98
CA GLY A 38 5.93 4.90 -14.65
C GLY A 38 7.26 5.39 -15.18
N ALA A 39 7.24 6.23 -16.21
CA ALA A 39 8.43 6.82 -16.82
C ALA A 39 9.50 5.78 -17.21
N GLY A 40 9.09 4.57 -17.58
CA GLY A 40 10.01 3.48 -17.91
C GLY A 40 10.71 2.83 -16.73
N ALA A 41 10.29 3.16 -15.51
CA ALA A 41 10.83 2.62 -14.26
C ALA A 41 9.80 1.81 -13.51
N GLU A 42 10.25 0.94 -12.61
CA GLU A 42 9.40 0.15 -11.74
C GLU A 42 9.89 0.23 -10.29
N LEU A 43 8.95 0.14 -9.36
CA LEU A 43 9.23 0.12 -7.92
C LEU A 43 8.30 -0.90 -7.25
N PRO A 44 8.84 -1.94 -6.60
CA PRO A 44 8.00 -2.82 -5.79
C PRO A 44 7.24 -2.01 -4.74
N CYS A 45 5.94 -2.22 -4.65
CA CYS A 45 5.09 -1.52 -3.70
C CYS A 45 3.97 -2.44 -3.25
N ASN A 46 4.01 -2.84 -1.99
CA ASN A 46 3.10 -3.79 -1.39
C ASN A 46 2.07 -3.09 -0.51
N LEU A 47 0.93 -3.73 -0.32
CA LEU A 47 -0.11 -3.25 0.59
C LEU A 47 -0.25 -4.25 1.73
N LEU A 48 -0.18 -3.77 2.97
CA LEU A 48 -0.30 -4.61 4.15
C LEU A 48 -1.43 -4.10 5.04
N ALA A 49 -2.44 -4.95 5.24
CA ALA A 49 -3.52 -4.70 6.19
C ALA A 49 -3.13 -5.26 7.56
N VAL A 50 -3.25 -4.42 8.59
CA VAL A 50 -2.82 -4.78 9.94
C VAL A 50 -4.01 -4.65 10.89
N ASP A 51 -4.41 -5.73 11.52
CA ASP A 51 -5.44 -5.72 12.55
C ASP A 51 -4.99 -6.51 13.79
N GLN A 52 -5.80 -6.44 14.84
CA GLN A 52 -5.47 -7.09 16.10
C GLN A 52 -5.61 -8.62 16.03
N ALA A 53 -6.38 -9.12 15.09
CA ALA A 53 -6.61 -10.55 14.93
C ALA A 53 -5.46 -11.23 14.19
N TRP A 54 -4.57 -10.44 13.59
CA TRP A 54 -3.51 -11.01 12.80
C TRP A 54 -2.29 -11.40 13.63
N PRO A 55 -1.54 -12.47 13.19
CA PRO A 55 -0.37 -12.95 13.93
C PRO A 55 0.65 -11.84 14.24
N HIS A 56 1.13 -11.83 15.46
CA HIS A 56 2.06 -10.81 15.94
C HIS A 56 3.39 -10.77 15.16
N ALA A 57 3.75 -11.86 14.50
CA ALA A 57 4.96 -11.94 13.68
C ALA A 57 4.99 -10.95 12.51
N VAL A 58 3.85 -10.35 12.17
CA VAL A 58 3.75 -9.45 11.01
C VAL A 58 3.98 -8.00 11.40
N ALA A 59 3.49 -7.58 12.57
CA ALA A 59 3.66 -6.22 13.04
C ALA A 59 3.58 -6.17 14.56
N SER A 60 4.37 -5.29 15.19
CA SER A 60 4.29 -5.05 16.62
C SER A 60 3.01 -4.28 16.96
N ALA A 61 2.62 -4.31 18.25
CA ALA A 61 1.49 -3.52 18.74
C ALA A 61 1.71 -2.01 18.49
N GLU A 62 2.92 -1.54 18.67
CA GLU A 62 3.29 -0.14 18.43
C GLU A 62 3.08 0.27 16.97
N VAL A 63 3.51 -0.58 16.03
CA VAL A 63 3.31 -0.32 14.59
C VAL A 63 1.83 -0.31 14.25
N ARG A 64 1.06 -1.25 14.80
CA ARG A 64 -0.40 -1.29 14.56
C ARG A 64 -1.09 -0.03 15.05
N GLU A 65 -0.74 0.45 16.23
CA GLU A 65 -1.30 1.68 16.78
C GLU A 65 -0.99 2.88 15.88
N ARG A 66 0.24 3.00 15.41
CA ARG A 66 0.64 4.07 14.51
C ARG A 66 -0.10 4.03 13.19
N VAL A 67 -0.28 2.84 12.62
CA VAL A 67 -1.05 2.67 11.38
C VAL A 67 -2.50 3.11 11.57
N HIS A 68 -3.13 2.75 12.68
CA HIS A 68 -4.49 3.18 12.97
C HIS A 68 -4.60 4.71 13.11
N LEU A 69 -3.63 5.34 13.75
CA LEU A 69 -3.60 6.80 13.86
C LEU A 69 -3.43 7.47 12.49
N THR A 70 -2.49 6.97 11.69
CA THR A 70 -2.22 7.49 10.35
C THR A 70 -3.45 7.37 9.46
N TRP A 71 -4.10 6.22 9.48
CA TRP A 71 -5.32 6.00 8.71
C TRP A 71 -6.44 6.96 9.12
N ARG A 72 -6.64 7.14 10.42
CA ARG A 72 -7.67 8.05 10.94
C ARG A 72 -7.44 9.48 10.49
N ASN A 73 -6.18 9.89 10.33
CA ASN A 73 -5.81 11.22 9.86
C ASN A 73 -5.85 11.35 8.33
N GLY A 74 -6.22 10.29 7.61
CA GLY A 74 -6.35 10.31 6.16
C GLY A 74 -5.06 10.08 5.39
N GLU A 75 -4.02 9.61 6.06
CA GLU A 75 -2.72 9.30 5.46
C GLU A 75 -2.47 7.80 5.43
N VAL A 76 -1.53 7.35 4.58
CA VAL A 76 -1.02 5.99 4.62
C VAL A 76 0.31 5.98 5.35
N GLU A 77 0.59 4.90 6.05
CA GLU A 77 1.91 4.67 6.66
C GLU A 77 2.82 4.04 5.60
N LEU A 78 3.92 4.70 5.30
CA LEU A 78 4.91 4.21 4.34
C LEU A 78 6.07 3.61 5.12
N VAL A 79 6.36 2.34 4.84
CA VAL A 79 7.49 1.65 5.49
C VAL A 79 8.25 0.83 4.47
N GLU A 80 9.48 0.47 4.82
CA GLU A 80 10.23 -0.58 4.15
C GLU A 80 10.04 -1.86 4.95
N LEU A 81 9.54 -2.89 4.28
CA LEU A 81 9.37 -4.21 4.84
C LEU A 81 10.01 -5.22 3.89
N ASP A 82 10.98 -5.98 4.40
CA ASP A 82 11.74 -6.96 3.60
C ASP A 82 12.36 -6.37 2.34
N GLY A 83 12.79 -5.10 2.41
CA GLY A 83 13.44 -4.40 1.30
C GLY A 83 12.49 -3.72 0.33
N ASP A 84 11.17 -3.88 0.47
CA ASP A 84 10.17 -3.31 -0.42
C ASP A 84 9.37 -2.19 0.24
N LEU A 85 9.03 -1.17 -0.55
CA LEU A 85 8.07 -0.17 -0.12
C LEU A 85 6.74 -0.86 0.19
N THR A 86 6.21 -0.60 1.37
CA THR A 86 4.96 -1.20 1.82
C THR A 86 4.05 -0.14 2.41
N LEU A 87 2.80 -0.11 1.94
CA LEU A 87 1.79 0.78 2.46
C LEU A 87 0.99 0.04 3.53
N LEU A 88 1.06 0.54 4.75
CA LEU A 88 0.33 -0.01 5.88
C LEU A 88 -1.04 0.65 6.01
N THR A 89 -2.05 -0.14 6.31
CA THR A 89 -3.40 0.35 6.58
C THR A 89 -4.05 -0.54 7.65
N PRO A 90 -4.92 0.02 8.51
CA PRO A 90 -5.67 -0.81 9.44
C PRO A 90 -6.73 -1.63 8.72
N GLY A 91 -6.96 -2.86 9.16
CA GLY A 91 -8.07 -3.69 8.67
C GLY A 91 -7.73 -5.15 8.55
N ALA A 92 -8.75 -5.94 8.22
CA ALA A 92 -8.70 -7.39 8.17
C ALA A 92 -8.32 -7.98 6.80
N GLY A 93 -8.08 -7.14 5.80
CA GLY A 93 -7.75 -7.57 4.45
C GLY A 93 -8.15 -6.54 3.40
N PHE A 94 -8.01 -6.90 2.15
CA PHE A 94 -8.26 -6.01 1.03
C PHE A 94 -9.38 -6.52 0.13
N SER A 95 -10.27 -5.61 -0.24
CA SER A 95 -11.14 -5.71 -1.41
C SER A 95 -10.62 -4.77 -2.51
N SER A 96 -11.15 -4.89 -3.71
CA SER A 96 -10.77 -4.01 -4.82
C SER A 96 -11.01 -2.54 -4.49
N SER A 97 -12.15 -2.23 -3.88
CA SER A 97 -12.50 -0.86 -3.49
C SER A 97 -11.55 -0.32 -2.43
N ARG A 98 -11.16 -1.14 -1.49
CA ARG A 98 -10.23 -0.74 -0.44
C ARG A 98 -8.82 -0.50 -0.96
N VAL A 99 -8.36 -1.30 -1.91
CA VAL A 99 -7.09 -1.06 -2.60
C VAL A 99 -7.09 0.33 -3.23
N MET A 100 -8.17 0.70 -3.92
CA MET A 100 -8.26 2.01 -4.55
C MET A 100 -8.20 3.15 -3.53
N VAL A 101 -8.84 3.00 -2.38
CA VAL A 101 -8.78 4.01 -1.31
C VAL A 101 -7.35 4.17 -0.78
N VAL A 102 -6.65 3.07 -0.54
CA VAL A 102 -5.26 3.10 -0.06
C VAL A 102 -4.36 3.79 -1.07
N LEU A 103 -4.48 3.46 -2.35
CA LEU A 103 -3.69 4.07 -3.41
C LEU A 103 -3.99 5.56 -3.57
N GLU A 104 -5.25 5.97 -3.43
CA GLU A 104 -5.61 7.39 -3.46
C GLU A 104 -4.93 8.15 -2.31
N ARG A 105 -4.90 7.58 -1.12
CA ARG A 105 -4.22 8.19 0.02
C ARG A 105 -2.71 8.23 -0.17
N PHE A 106 -2.15 7.20 -0.77
CA PHE A 106 -0.73 7.20 -1.15
C PHE A 106 -0.41 8.31 -2.13
N THR A 107 -1.24 8.54 -3.16
CA THR A 107 -0.99 9.61 -4.12
C THR A 107 -0.92 10.98 -3.44
N ARG A 108 -1.77 11.21 -2.45
CA ARG A 108 -1.71 12.44 -1.65
C ARG A 108 -0.42 12.54 -0.85
N ALA A 109 0.02 11.44 -0.26
CA ALA A 109 1.24 11.41 0.54
C ALA A 109 2.49 11.74 -0.28
N VAL A 110 2.54 11.31 -1.54
CA VAL A 110 3.68 11.63 -2.44
C VAL A 110 3.49 12.94 -3.21
N GLY A 111 2.40 13.67 -2.97
CA GLY A 111 2.14 14.95 -3.62
C GLY A 111 1.67 14.83 -5.07
N ALA A 112 1.15 13.67 -5.46
CA ALA A 112 0.70 13.42 -6.81
C ALA A 112 -0.79 13.73 -6.99
N ARG A 113 -1.21 13.88 -8.24
CA ARG A 113 -2.63 13.98 -8.59
C ARG A 113 -3.19 12.57 -8.76
N ALA A 114 -4.35 12.32 -8.14
CA ALA A 114 -4.99 11.00 -8.18
C ALA A 114 -5.35 10.55 -9.60
N ASP A 115 -5.65 11.49 -10.51
CA ASP A 115 -5.99 11.19 -11.90
C ASP A 115 -4.81 10.66 -12.73
N ARG A 116 -3.60 10.74 -12.22
CA ARG A 116 -2.39 10.17 -12.85
C ARG A 116 -2.08 8.76 -12.40
N TYR A 117 -2.85 8.22 -11.45
CA TYR A 117 -2.65 6.88 -10.93
C TYR A 117 -3.74 5.95 -11.45
N VAL A 118 -3.33 4.82 -11.98
CA VAL A 118 -4.22 3.77 -12.46
C VAL A 118 -3.87 2.47 -11.76
N ALA A 119 -4.86 1.77 -11.25
CA ALA A 119 -4.65 0.47 -10.60
C ALA A 119 -5.17 -0.66 -11.49
N ALA A 120 -4.32 -1.64 -11.73
CA ALA A 120 -4.70 -2.90 -12.38
C ALA A 120 -4.78 -3.98 -11.31
N ILE A 121 -5.99 -4.34 -10.92
CA ILE A 121 -6.26 -5.32 -9.89
C ILE A 121 -6.77 -6.59 -10.54
N ARG A 122 -6.13 -7.71 -10.22
CA ARG A 122 -6.62 -9.02 -10.63
C ARG A 122 -7.74 -9.43 -9.68
N LEU A 123 -8.97 -9.22 -10.10
CA LEU A 123 -10.14 -9.50 -9.26
C LEU A 123 -10.17 -10.95 -8.77
N GLY A 124 -9.72 -11.91 -9.59
CA GLY A 124 -9.64 -13.31 -9.19
C GLY A 124 -8.73 -13.56 -8.00
N ALA A 125 -7.63 -12.81 -7.86
CA ALA A 125 -6.72 -12.93 -6.74
C ALA A 125 -7.28 -12.28 -5.46
N LEU A 126 -8.18 -11.31 -5.59
CA LEU A 126 -8.77 -10.56 -4.49
C LEU A 126 -10.24 -10.94 -4.22
N ALA A 127 -10.82 -11.81 -5.02
CA ALA A 127 -12.25 -12.13 -4.94
C ALA A 127 -12.67 -12.69 -3.58
N ALA A 128 -11.77 -13.33 -2.87
CA ALA A 128 -12.04 -13.86 -1.52
C ALA A 128 -12.25 -12.75 -0.48
N ASP A 129 -11.88 -11.51 -0.79
CA ASP A 129 -12.00 -10.35 0.11
C ASP A 129 -13.38 -9.69 0.03
N GLU A 130 -14.17 -10.13 -0.92
CA GLU A 130 -15.53 -9.62 -1.14
C GLU A 130 -16.58 -10.62 -0.59
#